data_28b17ed4afda75adb0d3c712fd4d1a02
#
_entry.id   28b17ed4afda75adb0d3c712fd4d1a02
#
_cell.length_a   1.000
_cell.length_b   1.000
_cell.length_c   1.000
_cell.angle_alpha   90.00
_cell.angle_beta   90.00
_cell.angle_gamma   90.00
#
_symmetry.space_group_name_H-M   'P 1'
#
loop_
_entity.id
_entity.type
_entity.pdbx_description
1 polymer ?
#
loop_
_entity_poly.entity_id
_entity_poly.type
_entity_poly.pdbx_seq_one_letter_code
_entity_poly.pdbx_strand_id
1 'polypeptide(L)'
;MTKELIEKNKQEAKKILLKLGRDLLEVNYSGSGDSGAIDDVDFDNEDADGTFTYHEEVQVKGPDGNYYKTISSKEKSAVEFIEHFAYDLLESEHGGWEIDGGATGRFEFQLDDPDDDLVIVLSHTSIYTETDHREYDL
;
A
#
# COMPACT_ATOMS: atom_id res chain seq x y z
N MET A 1 1.80 3.63 -9.63
CA MET A 1 1.76 2.16 -9.62
C MET A 1 0.82 1.67 -10.71
N THR A 2 1.22 0.74 -11.52
CA THR A 2 0.38 0.24 -12.61
C THR A 2 -0.70 -0.71 -12.08
N LYS A 3 -1.78 -0.86 -12.85
CA LYS A 3 -2.87 -1.77 -12.50
C LYS A 3 -2.38 -3.22 -12.34
N GLU A 4 -1.45 -3.64 -13.20
CA GLU A 4 -0.86 -4.97 -13.15
C GLU A 4 -0.09 -5.21 -11.85
N LEU A 5 0.69 -4.22 -11.40
CA LEU A 5 1.42 -4.31 -10.15
C LEU A 5 0.49 -4.34 -8.95
N ILE A 6 -0.57 -3.53 -8.98
CA ILE A 6 -1.59 -3.54 -7.92
C ILE A 6 -2.22 -4.93 -7.81
N GLU A 7 -2.58 -5.55 -8.93
CA GLU A 7 -3.17 -6.89 -8.92
C GLU A 7 -2.22 -7.95 -8.37
N LYS A 8 -0.94 -7.92 -8.75
CA LYS A 8 0.05 -8.86 -8.24
C LYS A 8 0.23 -8.71 -6.74
N ASN A 9 0.35 -7.48 -6.25
CA ASN A 9 0.51 -7.20 -4.83
C ASN A 9 -0.76 -7.50 -4.03
N LYS A 10 -1.94 -7.31 -4.62
CA LYS A 10 -3.20 -7.73 -3.99
C LYS A 10 -3.24 -9.23 -3.73
N GLN A 11 -2.75 -10.04 -4.66
CA GLN A 11 -2.73 -11.48 -4.49
C GLN A 11 -1.80 -11.89 -3.34
N GLU A 12 -0.65 -11.25 -3.21
CA GLU A 12 0.25 -11.48 -2.08
C GLU A 12 -0.36 -10.99 -0.76
N ALA A 13 -0.99 -9.83 -0.76
CA ALA A 13 -1.69 -9.30 0.42
C ALA A 13 -2.83 -10.24 0.86
N LYS A 14 -3.54 -10.82 -0.09
CA LYS A 14 -4.57 -11.82 0.20
C LYS A 14 -3.99 -13.01 0.98
N LYS A 15 -2.80 -13.48 0.63
CA LYS A 15 -2.12 -14.54 1.36
C LYS A 15 -1.85 -14.15 2.80
N ILE A 16 -1.52 -12.89 3.05
CA ILE A 16 -1.32 -12.37 4.41
C ILE A 16 -2.61 -12.45 5.21
N LEU A 17 -3.73 -11.96 4.65
CA LEU A 17 -5.03 -12.02 5.32
C LEU A 17 -5.44 -13.45 5.62
N LEU A 18 -5.23 -14.36 4.69
CA LEU A 18 -5.53 -15.78 4.89
C LEU A 18 -4.70 -16.39 6.02
N LYS A 19 -3.42 -16.02 6.11
CA LYS A 19 -2.55 -16.46 7.21
C LYS A 19 -3.00 -15.91 8.55
N LEU A 20 -3.47 -14.66 8.58
CA LEU A 20 -4.01 -14.04 9.79
C LEU A 20 -5.36 -14.61 10.20
N GLY A 21 -6.07 -15.29 9.29
CA GLY A 21 -7.43 -15.73 9.50
C GLY A 21 -8.42 -14.57 9.63
N ARG A 22 -8.16 -13.48 8.90
CA ARG A 22 -8.94 -12.25 8.98
C ARG A 22 -9.60 -11.92 7.65
N ASP A 23 -10.71 -11.25 7.71
CA ASP A 23 -11.43 -10.72 6.55
C ASP A 23 -11.26 -9.21 6.38
N LEU A 24 -10.60 -8.55 7.35
CA LEU A 24 -10.36 -7.12 7.35
C LEU A 24 -8.99 -6.82 7.97
N LEU A 25 -8.26 -5.92 7.33
CA LEU A 25 -6.99 -5.40 7.81
C LEU A 25 -6.99 -3.89 7.66
N GLU A 26 -6.64 -3.16 8.71
CA GLU A 26 -6.61 -1.70 8.70
C GLU A 26 -5.18 -1.17 8.76
N VAL A 27 -4.90 -0.13 7.96
CA VAL A 27 -3.62 0.57 7.93
C VAL A 27 -3.89 2.06 8.04
N ASN A 28 -3.33 2.71 9.04
CA ASN A 28 -3.49 4.14 9.27
C ASN A 28 -2.23 4.90 8.86
N TYR A 29 -2.42 6.10 8.32
CA TYR A 29 -1.32 6.95 7.91
C TYR A 29 -1.59 8.42 8.26
N SER A 30 -0.52 9.19 8.41
CA SER A 30 -0.59 10.63 8.57
C SER A 30 0.66 11.30 7.99
N GLY A 31 0.51 12.57 7.63
CA GLY A 31 1.61 13.37 7.15
C GLY A 31 1.32 14.84 7.32
N SER A 32 2.38 15.63 7.56
CA SER A 32 2.28 17.09 7.66
C SER A 32 3.59 17.72 7.21
N GLY A 33 3.51 18.94 6.67
CA GLY A 33 4.66 19.60 6.09
C GLY A 33 5.17 18.83 4.89
N ASP A 34 6.42 18.39 4.92
CA ASP A 34 7.05 17.58 3.87
C ASP A 34 7.38 16.16 4.35
N SER A 35 6.74 15.72 5.43
CA SER A 35 7.01 14.44 6.07
C SER A 35 5.72 13.64 6.23
N GLY A 36 5.76 12.39 5.83
CA GLY A 36 4.61 11.50 5.97
C GLY A 36 5.03 10.06 6.16
N ALA A 37 4.19 9.28 6.83
CA ALA A 37 4.46 7.89 7.14
C ALA A 37 3.19 7.07 7.31
N ILE A 38 3.35 5.76 7.16
CA ILE A 38 2.36 4.80 7.62
C ILE A 38 2.52 4.71 9.14
N ASP A 39 1.48 5.07 9.88
CA ASP A 39 1.55 5.15 11.34
C ASP A 39 1.44 3.78 11.98
N ASP A 40 0.53 2.96 11.48
CA ASP A 40 0.20 1.72 12.17
C ASP A 40 -0.49 0.73 11.24
N VAL A 41 -0.18 -0.53 11.47
CA VAL A 41 -0.79 -1.70 10.83
C VAL A 41 -1.34 -2.56 11.96
N ASP A 42 -2.57 -3.03 11.86
CA ASP A 42 -3.28 -3.67 12.97
C ASP A 42 -2.96 -5.16 13.19
N PHE A 43 -1.71 -5.54 12.90
CA PHE A 43 -1.20 -6.89 13.20
C PHE A 43 0.32 -6.85 13.35
N ASP A 44 0.90 -7.91 13.89
CA ASP A 44 2.35 -8.08 14.04
C ASP A 44 2.87 -9.19 13.11
N ASN A 45 4.16 -9.16 12.80
CA ASN A 45 4.80 -10.20 11.98
C ASN A 45 4.66 -11.60 12.56
N GLU A 46 4.51 -11.71 13.87
CA GLU A 46 4.31 -12.99 14.56
C GLU A 46 2.98 -13.63 14.18
N ASP A 47 1.99 -12.84 13.83
CA ASP A 47 0.65 -13.29 13.44
C ASP A 47 0.61 -13.85 12.02
N ALA A 48 1.53 -13.39 11.17
CA ALA A 48 1.64 -13.85 9.79
C ALA A 48 3.11 -14.10 9.44
N ASP A 49 3.62 -15.24 9.87
CA ASP A 49 5.01 -15.64 9.68
C ASP A 49 5.41 -15.79 8.23
N GLY A 50 6.70 -15.62 7.97
CA GLY A 50 7.29 -15.89 6.67
C GLY A 50 7.54 -14.62 5.87
N THR A 51 7.81 -14.81 4.59
CA THR A 51 8.07 -13.71 3.67
C THR A 51 7.05 -13.70 2.55
N PHE A 52 6.83 -12.49 2.02
CA PHE A 52 5.88 -12.25 0.95
C PHE A 52 6.57 -11.43 -0.13
N THR A 53 6.28 -11.75 -1.37
CA THR A 53 6.96 -11.13 -2.51
C THR A 53 6.28 -9.82 -2.89
N TYR A 54 6.99 -8.71 -2.73
CA TYR A 54 6.52 -7.40 -3.12
C TYR A 54 7.03 -7.06 -4.52
N HIS A 55 6.12 -6.65 -5.40
CA HIS A 55 6.43 -6.29 -6.78
C HIS A 55 6.41 -4.78 -6.94
N GLU A 56 7.49 -4.22 -7.50
CA GLU A 56 7.59 -2.79 -7.74
C GLU A 56 8.21 -2.50 -9.10
N GLU A 57 7.90 -1.32 -9.64
CA GLU A 57 8.50 -0.84 -10.88
C GLU A 57 9.76 -0.06 -10.56
N VAL A 58 10.87 -0.42 -11.18
CA VAL A 58 12.16 0.23 -10.98
C VAL A 58 12.73 0.67 -12.33
N GLN A 59 13.59 1.69 -12.31
CA GLN A 59 14.32 2.12 -13.48
C GLN A 59 15.72 1.49 -13.47
N VAL A 60 16.10 0.90 -14.59
CA VAL A 60 17.44 0.34 -14.77
C VAL A 60 18.10 0.96 -15.99
N LYS A 61 19.42 1.11 -15.93
CA LYS A 61 20.21 1.65 -17.02
C LYS A 61 20.59 0.51 -17.97
N GLY A 62 20.19 0.64 -19.24
CA GLY A 62 20.53 -0.34 -20.27
C GLY A 62 21.94 -0.20 -20.81
N PRO A 63 22.38 -1.17 -21.65
CA PRO A 63 23.72 -1.14 -22.25
C PRO A 63 23.98 0.08 -23.14
N ASP A 64 22.91 0.67 -23.68
CA ASP A 64 22.95 1.87 -24.52
C ASP A 64 23.00 3.18 -23.71
N GLY A 65 23.02 3.09 -22.38
CA GLY A 65 23.02 4.25 -21.50
C GLY A 65 21.64 4.85 -21.21
N ASN A 66 20.61 4.37 -21.86
CA ASN A 66 19.23 4.83 -21.60
C ASN A 66 18.60 4.06 -20.45
N TYR A 67 17.69 4.73 -19.74
CA TYR A 67 16.94 4.11 -18.65
C TYR A 67 15.65 3.49 -19.19
N TYR A 68 15.29 2.36 -18.66
CA TYR A 68 14.00 1.72 -18.94
C TYR A 68 13.40 1.17 -17.65
N LYS A 69 12.07 0.99 -17.67
CA LYS A 69 11.35 0.48 -16.53
C LYS A 69 11.24 -1.03 -16.58
N THR A 70 11.45 -1.66 -15.43
CA THR A 70 11.26 -3.11 -15.28
C THR A 70 10.63 -3.39 -13.93
N ILE A 71 10.12 -4.61 -13.74
CA ILE A 71 9.51 -5.03 -12.49
C ILE A 71 10.57 -5.75 -11.65
N SER A 72 10.73 -5.31 -10.41
CA SER A 72 11.57 -5.96 -9.41
C SER A 72 10.70 -6.61 -8.34
N SER A 73 11.13 -7.75 -7.83
CA SER A 73 10.44 -8.47 -6.77
C SER A 73 11.37 -8.59 -5.56
N LYS A 74 10.85 -8.25 -4.37
CA LYS A 74 11.60 -8.31 -3.12
C LYS A 74 10.82 -9.07 -2.07
N GLU A 75 11.54 -9.86 -1.27
CA GLU A 75 10.96 -10.56 -0.14
C GLU A 75 10.85 -9.61 1.05
N LYS A 76 9.68 -9.54 1.66
CA LYS A 76 9.40 -8.70 2.82
C LYS A 76 8.60 -9.47 3.86
N SER A 77 8.75 -9.08 5.13
CA SER A 77 7.84 -9.55 6.17
C SER A 77 6.43 -9.05 5.91
N ALA A 78 5.44 -9.66 6.56
CA ALA A 78 4.04 -9.29 6.34
C ALA A 78 3.76 -7.81 6.64
N VAL A 79 4.27 -7.30 7.77
CA VAL A 79 4.08 -5.89 8.15
C VAL A 79 4.77 -4.97 7.14
N GLU A 80 6.02 -5.25 6.78
CA GLU A 80 6.76 -4.44 5.80
C GLU A 80 6.08 -4.45 4.43
N PHE A 81 5.56 -5.60 4.02
CA PHE A 81 4.83 -5.72 2.76
C PHE A 81 3.60 -4.79 2.75
N ILE A 82 2.78 -4.87 3.78
CA ILE A 82 1.55 -4.08 3.86
C ILE A 82 1.86 -2.58 3.96
N GLU A 83 2.86 -2.21 4.77
CA GLU A 83 3.27 -0.80 4.89
C GLU A 83 3.77 -0.24 3.54
N HIS A 84 4.61 -0.98 2.85
CA HIS A 84 5.15 -0.55 1.56
C HIS A 84 4.06 -0.47 0.51
N PHE A 85 3.18 -1.45 0.46
CA PHE A 85 2.06 -1.47 -0.49
C PHE A 85 1.11 -0.29 -0.26
N ALA A 86 0.74 -0.04 1.00
CA ALA A 86 -0.09 1.09 1.36
C ALA A 86 0.57 2.43 0.98
N TYR A 87 1.85 2.58 1.27
CA TYR A 87 2.59 3.79 0.92
C TYR A 87 2.62 4.02 -0.59
N ASP A 88 2.92 2.99 -1.38
CA ASP A 88 2.98 3.10 -2.83
C ASP A 88 1.59 3.39 -3.45
N LEU A 89 0.53 2.80 -2.91
CA LEU A 89 -0.83 3.09 -3.32
C LEU A 89 -1.18 4.55 -3.03
N LEU A 90 -0.81 5.04 -1.86
CA LEU A 90 -1.08 6.42 -1.46
C LEU A 90 -0.34 7.41 -2.37
N GLU A 91 0.93 7.17 -2.67
CA GLU A 91 1.71 8.00 -3.58
C GLU A 91 1.13 7.97 -5.00
N SER A 92 0.59 6.84 -5.43
CA SER A 92 -0.02 6.69 -6.74
C SER A 92 -1.32 7.46 -6.87
N GLU A 93 -2.15 7.47 -5.82
CA GLU A 93 -3.45 8.15 -5.81
C GLU A 93 -3.35 9.63 -5.39
N HIS A 94 -2.43 9.94 -4.48
CA HIS A 94 -2.27 11.26 -3.89
C HIS A 94 -0.80 11.65 -3.77
N GLY A 95 -0.08 11.74 -4.89
CA GLY A 95 1.33 12.15 -4.88
C GLY A 95 1.51 13.48 -4.16
N GLY A 96 2.49 13.56 -3.26
CA GLY A 96 2.73 14.75 -2.46
C GLY A 96 1.76 14.93 -1.29
N TRP A 97 1.11 13.89 -0.85
CA TRP A 97 0.10 13.92 0.22
C TRP A 97 0.64 14.46 1.55
N GLU A 98 1.94 14.36 1.78
CA GLU A 98 2.61 14.84 3.00
C GLU A 98 2.94 16.34 2.96
N ILE A 99 2.70 17.01 1.82
CA ILE A 99 3.04 18.44 1.61
C ILE A 99 1.83 19.31 1.93
N ASP A 100 2.06 20.60 2.18
CA ASP A 100 1.03 21.67 2.27
C ASP A 100 -0.03 21.48 3.36
N GLY A 101 0.30 21.07 4.51
CA GLY A 101 -0.63 20.91 5.62
C GLY A 101 -0.95 19.46 5.88
N GLY A 102 -0.64 18.59 4.91
CA GLY A 102 -0.69 17.17 5.11
C GLY A 102 -2.03 16.51 4.88
N ALA A 103 -2.09 15.28 5.33
CA ALA A 103 -3.28 14.46 5.19
C ALA A 103 -3.28 13.35 6.25
N THR A 104 -4.45 12.82 6.51
CA THR A 104 -4.60 11.60 7.31
C THR A 104 -5.54 10.65 6.61
N GLY A 105 -5.47 9.38 6.95
CA GLY A 105 -6.40 8.43 6.37
C GLY A 105 -6.14 7.00 6.79
N ARG A 106 -6.85 6.12 6.10
CA ARG A 106 -6.84 4.71 6.42
C ARG A 106 -7.07 3.88 5.16
N PHE A 107 -6.34 2.79 5.04
CA PHE A 107 -6.64 1.73 4.10
C PHE A 107 -7.38 0.62 4.82
N GLU A 108 -8.38 0.05 4.16
CA GLU A 108 -9.03 -1.18 4.61
C GLU A 108 -8.81 -2.24 3.53
N PHE A 109 -8.13 -3.32 3.88
CA PHE A 109 -7.95 -4.47 3.02
C PHE A 109 -9.02 -5.47 3.39
N GLN A 110 -9.97 -5.71 2.48
CA GLN A 110 -11.19 -6.49 2.74
C GLN A 110 -11.20 -7.77 1.91
N LEU A 111 -11.51 -8.88 2.56
CA LEU A 111 -11.62 -10.18 1.93
C LEU A 111 -12.87 -10.88 2.46
N ASP A 112 -13.98 -10.80 1.73
CA ASP A 112 -15.26 -11.35 2.16
C ASP A 112 -15.26 -12.88 2.15
N ASP A 113 -14.62 -13.47 1.15
CA ASP A 113 -14.54 -14.93 0.96
C ASP A 113 -13.11 -15.28 0.52
N PRO A 114 -12.52 -16.39 1.02
CA PRO A 114 -11.18 -16.80 0.57
C PRO A 114 -11.03 -17.00 -0.93
N ASP A 115 -12.12 -17.26 -1.64
CA ASP A 115 -12.12 -17.44 -3.08
C ASP A 115 -12.31 -16.11 -3.84
N ASP A 116 -12.67 -15.02 -3.16
CA ASP A 116 -12.87 -13.71 -3.76
C ASP A 116 -11.54 -12.95 -3.89
N ASP A 117 -11.57 -11.91 -4.73
CA ASP A 117 -10.45 -10.99 -4.84
C ASP A 117 -10.42 -10.05 -3.63
N LEU A 118 -9.21 -9.66 -3.24
CA LEU A 118 -9.02 -8.66 -2.20
C LEU A 118 -9.49 -7.29 -2.68
N VAL A 119 -10.28 -6.60 -1.86
CA VAL A 119 -10.73 -5.24 -2.11
C VAL A 119 -9.97 -4.31 -1.17
N ILE A 120 -9.44 -3.21 -1.71
CA ILE A 120 -8.74 -2.19 -0.93
C ILE A 120 -9.52 -0.89 -1.01
N VAL A 121 -9.93 -0.38 0.15
CA VAL A 121 -10.65 0.91 0.25
C VAL A 121 -9.74 1.92 0.93
N LEU A 122 -9.57 3.07 0.31
CA LEU A 122 -8.79 4.18 0.85
C LEU A 122 -9.73 5.29 1.28
N SER A 123 -9.69 5.65 2.57
CA SER A 123 -10.36 6.82 3.12
C SER A 123 -9.29 7.89 3.38
N HIS A 124 -9.32 8.96 2.62
CA HIS A 124 -8.28 9.99 2.62
C HIS A 124 -8.88 11.35 2.97
N THR A 125 -8.27 12.05 3.94
CA THR A 125 -8.67 13.38 4.34
C THR A 125 -7.48 14.34 4.21
N SER A 126 -7.61 15.33 3.35
CA SER A 126 -6.63 16.41 3.23
C SER A 126 -6.92 17.47 4.29
N ILE A 127 -5.87 17.97 4.93
CA ILE A 127 -5.97 18.95 6.02
C ILE A 127 -5.58 20.35 5.57
N TYR A 128 -5.37 20.57 4.30
CA TYR A 128 -4.79 21.78 3.77
C TYR A 128 -5.61 23.03 4.12
N THR A 129 -6.47 23.55 3.30
CA THR A 129 -7.25 24.76 3.57
C THR A 129 -8.65 24.43 4.06
N GLU A 130 -9.17 23.33 3.60
CA GLU A 130 -10.48 22.80 3.95
C GLU A 130 -10.36 21.31 4.12
N THR A 131 -11.18 20.73 4.99
CA THR A 131 -11.23 19.28 5.14
C THR A 131 -11.94 18.69 3.94
N ASP A 132 -11.24 17.83 3.19
CA ASP A 132 -11.80 17.10 2.06
C ASP A 132 -11.60 15.60 2.31
N HIS A 133 -12.70 14.92 2.54
CA HIS A 133 -12.69 13.48 2.82
C HIS A 133 -13.23 12.72 1.62
N ARG A 134 -12.47 11.74 1.14
CA ARG A 134 -12.86 10.89 0.00
C ARG A 134 -12.55 9.43 0.26
N GLU A 135 -13.40 8.57 -0.26
CA GLU A 135 -13.17 7.14 -0.26
C GLU A 135 -12.92 6.67 -1.69
N TYR A 136 -11.92 5.80 -1.84
CA TYR A 136 -11.54 5.24 -3.12
C TYR A 136 -11.53 3.73 -3.04
N ASP A 137 -12.07 3.11 -4.10
CA ASP A 137 -12.02 1.67 -4.29
C ASP A 137 -10.83 1.36 -5.21
N LEU A 138 -9.80 0.78 -4.62
CA LEU A 138 -8.53 0.57 -5.31
C LEU A 138 -8.37 -0.86 -5.85
#